data_b131d50038f69cb84230326a8257f569
#
_entry.id   b131d50038f69cb84230326a8257f569
#
_cell.length_a   1.000
_cell.length_b   1.000
_cell.length_c   1.000
_cell.angle_alpha   90.00
_cell.angle_beta   90.00
_cell.angle_gamma   90.00
#
_symmetry.space_group_name_H-M   'P 1'
#
loop_
_entity.id
_entity.type
_entity.pdbx_description
1 polymer ?
#
loop_
_entity_poly.entity_id
_entity_poly.type
_entity_poly.pdbx_seq_one_letter_code
_entity_poly.pdbx_strand_id
1 'polypeptide(L)'
;MKFSEMTYTRPDAESTKQHLAALTEQLKTAKSYEEARKVFLAQQEQAKHISTASTLASVRHSIDTRDSFYDAEEKFWNSFFPELEEYNQAWTAAMLESPFRAEFAGEFGDLMFVNAEIARKTFSPEIIPEMQQENELTQEYEKLLASAQIPFEGKVYTLSQLSPFKTCADDEKRLAAWKAEGQWYKDNQAKFDELYDKLVKLRDAMGKKLGYEGYTTLGYYRMVRNCYTKEDVETFRAAVVKYLVPVADKVYREQAKRLGKSYPMSFADNALEFRSGNPRPVGTPDEILAQGMKFYSELSPETKEFFKTMLDNELLDVLSTEGKQAGGYCTSIMDYEVPFIFANFNGTQHDVEVVTHEAGHAFEAWTNRKRIPVDYIWPSLEACEVHSMSMEFFAEPWAEGFFGSDARKFLYSHLSGALTFIPYGTMVDHFQHIVYEKPQMTPAERHAVWKELLGVYMPWMKLDGEIPFYSEGMGWQRQHHIYSSPFYYIDYCLAQTVALEFWAMIRKDLKNAWQHYMAYTVQGGSKTFTDLLKNAALESPFDENCLRGVCAEAAEALDAFDLTGIA
;
A
#
# COMPACT_ATOMS: atom_id res chain seq x y z
N MET A 1 -20.44 0.48 -19.22
CA MET A 1 -21.27 -0.53 -18.53
C MET A 1 -21.14 -0.28 -17.05
N LYS A 2 -22.24 -0.19 -16.34
CA LYS A 2 -22.21 0.01 -14.89
C LYS A 2 -21.71 -1.23 -14.15
N PHE A 3 -21.07 -1.03 -12.99
CA PHE A 3 -20.62 -2.14 -12.16
C PHE A 3 -21.77 -3.11 -11.77
N SER A 4 -22.94 -2.56 -11.49
CA SER A 4 -24.14 -3.33 -11.19
C SER A 4 -24.62 -4.24 -12.33
N GLU A 5 -24.26 -3.92 -13.58
CA GLU A 5 -24.63 -4.68 -14.79
C GLU A 5 -23.59 -5.74 -15.16
N MET A 6 -22.40 -5.74 -14.55
CA MET A 6 -21.33 -6.70 -14.84
C MET A 6 -21.74 -8.09 -14.34
N THR A 7 -21.65 -9.08 -15.21
CA THR A 7 -22.06 -10.45 -14.88
C THR A 7 -20.92 -11.23 -14.26
N TYR A 8 -21.15 -11.77 -13.06
CA TYR A 8 -20.27 -12.75 -12.45
C TYR A 8 -20.62 -14.15 -12.96
N THR A 9 -19.58 -14.90 -13.35
CA THR A 9 -19.72 -16.32 -13.69
C THR A 9 -18.54 -17.08 -13.08
N ARG A 10 -18.84 -18.04 -12.18
CA ARG A 10 -17.80 -18.92 -11.63
C ARG A 10 -17.20 -19.76 -12.75
N PRO A 11 -15.87 -19.77 -12.93
CA PRO A 11 -15.25 -20.68 -13.90
C PRO A 11 -15.37 -22.15 -13.42
N ASP A 12 -15.45 -23.05 -14.37
CA ASP A 12 -15.28 -24.48 -14.06
C ASP A 12 -13.80 -24.77 -13.79
N ALA A 13 -13.49 -25.15 -12.55
CA ALA A 13 -12.11 -25.30 -12.07
C ALA A 13 -11.30 -26.34 -12.90
N GLU A 14 -11.92 -27.50 -13.19
CA GLU A 14 -11.22 -28.56 -13.93
C GLU A 14 -10.99 -28.17 -15.40
N SER A 15 -12.00 -27.59 -16.04
CA SER A 15 -11.88 -27.09 -17.41
C SER A 15 -10.81 -25.99 -17.51
N THR A 16 -10.74 -25.09 -16.52
CA THR A 16 -9.75 -24.01 -16.47
C THR A 16 -8.32 -24.56 -16.37
N LYS A 17 -8.08 -25.50 -15.46
CA LYS A 17 -6.79 -26.19 -15.31
C LYS A 17 -6.39 -26.94 -16.59
N GLN A 18 -7.30 -27.71 -17.16
CA GLN A 18 -7.08 -28.46 -18.40
C GLN A 18 -6.77 -27.54 -19.59
N HIS A 19 -7.45 -26.39 -19.67
CA HIS A 19 -7.21 -25.41 -20.73
C HIS A 19 -5.79 -24.81 -20.62
N LEU A 20 -5.37 -24.41 -19.41
CA LEU A 20 -4.03 -23.88 -19.18
C LEU A 20 -2.94 -24.95 -19.45
N ALA A 21 -3.18 -26.19 -19.04
CA ALA A 21 -2.28 -27.29 -19.37
C ALA A 21 -2.16 -27.52 -20.89
N ALA A 22 -3.28 -27.46 -21.63
CA ALA A 22 -3.28 -27.57 -23.08
C ALA A 22 -2.52 -26.44 -23.77
N LEU A 23 -2.70 -25.18 -23.30
CA LEU A 23 -1.94 -24.04 -23.80
C LEU A 23 -0.44 -24.20 -23.53
N THR A 24 -0.08 -24.69 -22.35
CA THR A 24 1.32 -24.97 -21.99
C THR A 24 1.96 -25.99 -22.97
N GLU A 25 1.28 -27.08 -23.28
CA GLU A 25 1.78 -28.07 -24.24
C GLU A 25 1.82 -27.52 -25.67
N GLN A 26 0.85 -26.70 -26.08
CA GLN A 26 0.88 -26.02 -27.37
C GLN A 26 2.08 -25.08 -27.48
N LEU A 27 2.40 -24.31 -26.41
CA LEU A 27 3.57 -23.45 -26.38
C LEU A 27 4.88 -24.25 -26.54
N LYS A 28 5.03 -25.35 -25.80
CA LYS A 28 6.23 -26.21 -25.88
C LYS A 28 6.42 -26.84 -27.26
N THR A 29 5.33 -27.07 -27.97
CA THR A 29 5.36 -27.77 -29.29
C THR A 29 5.27 -26.79 -30.47
N ALA A 30 5.14 -25.50 -30.25
CA ALA A 30 5.09 -24.46 -31.27
C ALA A 30 6.34 -24.51 -32.18
N LYS A 31 6.14 -24.41 -33.49
CA LYS A 31 7.22 -24.51 -34.49
C LYS A 31 7.66 -23.15 -35.04
N SER A 32 6.94 -22.09 -34.70
CA SER A 32 7.25 -20.74 -35.10
C SER A 32 6.86 -19.74 -33.98
N TYR A 33 7.48 -18.58 -34.02
CA TYR A 33 7.09 -17.49 -33.11
C TYR A 33 5.61 -17.11 -33.27
N GLU A 34 5.08 -17.10 -34.48
CA GLU A 34 3.69 -16.78 -34.75
C GLU A 34 2.72 -17.76 -34.06
N GLU A 35 3.03 -19.07 -34.10
CA GLU A 35 2.27 -20.08 -33.35
C GLU A 35 2.38 -19.88 -31.85
N ALA A 36 3.59 -19.70 -31.32
CA ALA A 36 3.83 -19.45 -29.90
C ALA A 36 3.13 -18.19 -29.42
N ARG A 37 3.20 -17.10 -30.20
CA ARG A 37 2.52 -15.84 -29.91
C ARG A 37 0.99 -15.98 -29.84
N LYS A 38 0.40 -16.75 -30.75
CA LYS A 38 -1.03 -17.02 -30.70
C LYS A 38 -1.44 -17.75 -29.41
N VAL A 39 -0.65 -18.73 -28.99
CA VAL A 39 -0.87 -19.46 -27.74
C VAL A 39 -0.72 -18.54 -26.53
N PHE A 40 0.31 -17.70 -26.53
CA PHE A 40 0.53 -16.71 -25.48
C PHE A 40 -0.66 -15.75 -25.34
N LEU A 41 -1.17 -15.19 -26.44
CA LEU A 41 -2.34 -14.31 -26.40
C LEU A 41 -3.60 -15.03 -25.89
N ALA A 42 -3.78 -16.31 -26.23
CA ALA A 42 -4.90 -17.10 -25.71
C ALA A 42 -4.80 -17.31 -24.18
N GLN A 43 -3.58 -17.51 -23.66
CA GLN A 43 -3.36 -17.58 -22.21
C GLN A 43 -3.63 -16.23 -21.54
N GLN A 44 -3.23 -15.10 -22.15
CA GLN A 44 -3.52 -13.77 -21.63
C GLN A 44 -5.03 -13.51 -21.52
N GLU A 45 -5.82 -13.92 -22.51
CA GLU A 45 -7.28 -13.84 -22.45
C GLU A 45 -7.86 -14.73 -21.32
N GLN A 46 -7.34 -15.95 -21.14
CA GLN A 46 -7.77 -16.78 -20.00
C GLN A 46 -7.44 -16.11 -18.65
N ALA A 47 -6.25 -15.51 -18.53
CA ALA A 47 -5.84 -14.80 -17.31
C ALA A 47 -6.77 -13.62 -17.02
N LYS A 48 -7.17 -12.84 -18.03
CA LYS A 48 -8.17 -11.76 -17.90
C LYS A 48 -9.51 -12.26 -17.36
N HIS A 49 -10.04 -13.34 -17.94
CA HIS A 49 -11.33 -13.90 -17.53
C HIS A 49 -11.30 -14.41 -16.08
N ILE A 50 -10.22 -15.09 -15.68
CA ILE A 50 -10.04 -15.57 -14.30
C ILE A 50 -9.95 -14.38 -13.35
N SER A 51 -9.12 -13.40 -13.66
CA SER A 51 -8.97 -12.17 -12.87
C SER A 51 -10.29 -11.42 -12.73
N THR A 52 -11.02 -11.23 -13.82
CA THR A 52 -12.33 -10.55 -13.79
C THR A 52 -13.33 -11.27 -12.90
N ALA A 53 -13.43 -12.60 -13.03
CA ALA A 53 -14.37 -13.38 -12.21
C ALA A 53 -14.00 -13.29 -10.72
N SER A 54 -12.72 -13.47 -10.36
CA SER A 54 -12.29 -13.37 -8.96
C SER A 54 -12.50 -11.97 -8.40
N THR A 55 -12.15 -10.93 -9.16
CA THR A 55 -12.34 -9.53 -8.74
C THR A 55 -13.80 -9.19 -8.51
N LEU A 56 -14.71 -9.59 -9.40
CA LEU A 56 -16.15 -9.34 -9.22
C LEU A 56 -16.71 -10.04 -7.97
N ALA A 57 -16.25 -11.27 -7.69
CA ALA A 57 -16.66 -11.99 -6.48
C ALA A 57 -16.14 -11.28 -5.23
N SER A 58 -14.85 -10.96 -5.18
CA SER A 58 -14.19 -10.33 -4.04
C SER A 58 -14.72 -8.92 -3.75
N VAL A 59 -14.89 -8.07 -4.77
CA VAL A 59 -15.46 -6.73 -4.60
C VAL A 59 -16.89 -6.81 -4.04
N ARG A 60 -17.74 -7.68 -4.58
CA ARG A 60 -19.11 -7.82 -4.10
C ARG A 60 -19.20 -8.42 -2.71
N HIS A 61 -18.32 -9.35 -2.37
CA HIS A 61 -18.17 -9.82 -1.00
C HIS A 61 -17.71 -8.69 -0.07
N SER A 62 -16.74 -7.86 -0.48
CA SER A 62 -16.29 -6.72 0.31
C SER A 62 -17.39 -5.68 0.56
N ILE A 63 -18.27 -5.46 -0.42
CA ILE A 63 -19.42 -4.53 -0.29
C ILE A 63 -20.46 -5.03 0.73
N ASP A 64 -20.76 -6.33 0.78
CA ASP A 64 -21.60 -6.95 1.83
C ASP A 64 -21.08 -8.34 2.20
N THR A 65 -20.30 -8.42 3.27
CA THR A 65 -19.72 -9.67 3.79
C THR A 65 -20.76 -10.65 4.34
N ARG A 66 -22.04 -10.23 4.44
CA ARG A 66 -23.18 -11.06 4.87
C ARG A 66 -23.86 -11.78 3.71
N ASP A 67 -23.52 -11.41 2.46
CA ASP A 67 -24.07 -12.10 1.29
C ASP A 67 -23.50 -13.51 1.21
N SER A 68 -24.34 -14.50 1.50
CA SER A 68 -23.96 -15.90 1.56
C SER A 68 -23.50 -16.49 0.22
N PHE A 69 -23.94 -15.90 -0.90
CA PHE A 69 -23.46 -16.30 -2.22
C PHE A 69 -22.01 -15.87 -2.42
N TYR A 70 -21.70 -14.59 -2.21
CA TYR A 70 -20.33 -14.11 -2.39
C TYR A 70 -19.36 -14.60 -1.30
N ASP A 71 -19.83 -14.89 -0.08
CA ASP A 71 -19.03 -15.59 0.92
C ASP A 71 -18.64 -17.02 0.45
N ALA A 72 -19.54 -17.73 -0.23
CA ALA A 72 -19.25 -19.03 -0.82
C ALA A 72 -18.30 -18.92 -2.04
N GLU A 73 -18.43 -17.85 -2.84
CA GLU A 73 -17.52 -17.60 -3.96
C GLU A 73 -16.11 -17.26 -3.47
N GLU A 74 -15.96 -16.44 -2.44
CA GLU A 74 -14.66 -16.13 -1.82
C GLU A 74 -13.95 -17.40 -1.33
N LYS A 75 -14.68 -18.30 -0.67
CA LYS A 75 -14.15 -19.62 -0.26
C LYS A 75 -13.73 -20.48 -1.44
N PHE A 76 -14.49 -20.44 -2.54
CA PHE A 76 -14.12 -21.13 -3.76
C PHE A 76 -12.77 -20.59 -4.31
N TRP A 77 -12.62 -19.28 -4.44
CA TRP A 77 -11.41 -18.67 -4.97
C TRP A 77 -10.20 -18.93 -4.08
N ASN A 78 -10.35 -18.86 -2.76
CA ASN A 78 -9.31 -19.17 -1.79
C ASN A 78 -8.78 -20.62 -1.89
N SER A 79 -9.64 -21.54 -2.32
CA SER A 79 -9.24 -22.93 -2.57
C SER A 79 -8.68 -23.14 -3.97
N PHE A 80 -9.26 -22.48 -4.95
CA PHE A 80 -8.95 -22.70 -6.37
C PHE A 80 -7.60 -22.08 -6.80
N PHE A 81 -7.24 -20.90 -6.32
CA PHE A 81 -5.96 -20.29 -6.68
C PHE A 81 -4.73 -21.14 -6.31
N PRO A 82 -4.63 -21.73 -5.11
CA PRO A 82 -3.53 -22.63 -4.80
C PRO A 82 -3.47 -23.86 -5.71
N GLU A 83 -4.60 -24.40 -6.14
CA GLU A 83 -4.64 -25.51 -7.11
C GLU A 83 -4.20 -25.09 -8.51
N LEU A 84 -4.53 -23.85 -8.92
CA LEU A 84 -4.14 -23.29 -10.22
C LEU A 84 -2.65 -22.97 -10.29
N GLU A 85 -2.01 -22.73 -9.15
CA GLU A 85 -0.59 -22.32 -9.11
C GLU A 85 0.36 -23.35 -9.73
N GLU A 86 0.11 -24.63 -9.57
CA GLU A 86 0.92 -25.68 -10.23
C GLU A 86 0.92 -25.52 -11.76
N TYR A 87 -0.22 -25.16 -12.33
CA TYR A 87 -0.38 -24.96 -13.78
C TYR A 87 0.27 -23.64 -14.23
N ASN A 88 0.18 -22.59 -13.42
CA ASN A 88 0.87 -21.32 -13.65
C ASN A 88 2.39 -21.51 -13.63
N GLN A 89 2.93 -22.30 -12.71
CA GLN A 89 4.36 -22.62 -12.66
C GLN A 89 4.82 -23.43 -13.88
N ALA A 90 3.99 -24.37 -14.37
CA ALA A 90 4.27 -25.11 -15.58
C ALA A 90 4.27 -24.21 -16.84
N TRP A 91 3.33 -23.27 -16.94
CA TRP A 91 3.30 -22.23 -17.98
C TRP A 91 4.54 -21.33 -17.92
N THR A 92 4.87 -20.83 -16.75
CA THR A 92 6.05 -19.98 -16.51
C THR A 92 7.34 -20.68 -16.93
N ALA A 93 7.48 -21.95 -16.58
CA ALA A 93 8.62 -22.77 -17.02
C ALA A 93 8.67 -22.90 -18.54
N ALA A 94 7.53 -23.17 -19.20
CA ALA A 94 7.46 -23.29 -20.65
C ALA A 94 7.81 -21.97 -21.36
N MET A 95 7.40 -20.83 -20.81
CA MET A 95 7.77 -19.50 -21.32
C MET A 95 9.28 -19.25 -21.21
N LEU A 96 9.88 -19.54 -20.06
CA LEU A 96 11.32 -19.35 -19.81
C LEU A 96 12.19 -20.26 -20.70
N GLU A 97 11.72 -21.47 -21.00
CA GLU A 97 12.41 -22.47 -21.82
C GLU A 97 12.06 -22.35 -23.31
N SER A 98 11.19 -21.42 -23.69
CA SER A 98 10.74 -21.25 -25.07
C SER A 98 11.91 -20.89 -25.99
N PRO A 99 12.05 -21.57 -27.15
CA PRO A 99 13.04 -21.20 -28.17
C PRO A 99 12.78 -19.80 -28.76
N PHE A 100 11.59 -19.24 -28.55
CA PHE A 100 11.17 -17.92 -29.03
C PHE A 100 11.24 -16.83 -27.94
N ARG A 101 11.99 -17.09 -26.84
CA ARG A 101 12.13 -16.12 -25.73
C ARG A 101 12.64 -14.75 -26.22
N ALA A 102 13.56 -14.73 -27.15
CA ALA A 102 14.13 -13.50 -27.68
C ALA A 102 13.11 -12.66 -28.47
N GLU A 103 12.26 -13.33 -29.25
CA GLU A 103 11.18 -12.68 -30.00
C GLU A 103 10.10 -12.13 -29.06
N PHE A 104 9.70 -12.89 -28.04
CA PHE A 104 8.80 -12.40 -26.99
C PHE A 104 9.38 -11.21 -26.26
N ALA A 105 10.65 -11.25 -25.86
CA ALA A 105 11.33 -10.12 -25.22
C ALA A 105 11.40 -8.89 -26.14
N GLY A 106 11.58 -9.11 -27.45
CA GLY A 106 11.58 -8.04 -28.46
C GLY A 106 10.22 -7.38 -28.63
N GLU A 107 9.11 -8.13 -28.54
CA GLU A 107 7.74 -7.59 -28.71
C GLU A 107 7.17 -7.03 -27.41
N PHE A 108 7.31 -7.74 -26.29
CA PHE A 108 6.65 -7.44 -25.02
C PHE A 108 7.58 -6.88 -23.94
N GLY A 109 8.89 -6.86 -24.19
CA GLY A 109 9.91 -6.47 -23.21
C GLY A 109 10.46 -7.66 -22.40
N ASP A 110 11.70 -7.51 -21.91
CA ASP A 110 12.38 -8.60 -21.17
C ASP A 110 11.91 -8.73 -19.71
N LEU A 111 11.25 -7.71 -19.16
CA LEU A 111 10.85 -7.67 -17.75
C LEU A 111 9.92 -8.83 -17.37
N MET A 112 9.05 -9.28 -18.28
CA MET A 112 8.20 -10.46 -18.05
C MET A 112 9.02 -11.72 -17.70
N PHE A 113 10.19 -11.89 -18.33
CA PHE A 113 11.08 -13.01 -18.05
C PHE A 113 11.85 -12.83 -16.75
N VAL A 114 12.30 -11.62 -16.45
CA VAL A 114 12.93 -11.29 -15.16
C VAL A 114 11.98 -11.60 -14.01
N ASN A 115 10.73 -11.16 -14.10
CA ASN A 115 9.71 -11.43 -13.08
C ASN A 115 9.36 -12.93 -13.01
N ALA A 116 9.29 -13.62 -14.15
CA ALA A 116 9.07 -15.06 -14.19
C ALA A 116 10.22 -15.85 -13.52
N GLU A 117 11.47 -15.44 -13.73
CA GLU A 117 12.63 -16.02 -13.04
C GLU A 117 12.60 -15.77 -11.52
N ILE A 118 12.12 -14.61 -11.09
CA ILE A 118 11.92 -14.31 -9.66
C ILE A 118 10.80 -15.18 -9.09
N ALA A 119 9.65 -15.29 -9.77
CA ALA A 119 8.52 -16.10 -9.33
C ALA A 119 8.93 -17.57 -9.10
N ARG A 120 9.78 -18.13 -9.95
CA ARG A 120 10.31 -19.49 -9.74
C ARG A 120 11.17 -19.65 -8.47
N LYS A 121 11.76 -18.56 -7.97
CA LYS A 121 12.59 -18.56 -6.76
C LYS A 121 11.75 -18.48 -5.48
N THR A 122 10.47 -18.24 -5.58
CA THR A 122 9.58 -18.05 -4.41
C THR A 122 8.83 -19.32 -4.02
N PHE A 123 8.87 -20.37 -4.84
CA PHE A 123 8.00 -21.53 -4.70
C PHE A 123 8.74 -22.85 -4.88
N SER A 124 8.34 -23.82 -4.07
CA SER A 124 8.57 -25.26 -4.25
C SER A 124 7.40 -26.01 -3.61
N PRO A 125 6.98 -27.17 -4.14
CA PRO A 125 5.96 -28.00 -3.49
C PRO A 125 6.28 -28.34 -2.02
N GLU A 126 7.55 -28.35 -1.65
CA GLU A 126 8.02 -28.63 -0.29
C GLU A 126 7.60 -27.60 0.76
N ILE A 127 7.23 -26.37 0.36
CA ILE A 127 6.81 -25.29 1.27
C ILE A 127 5.30 -25.06 1.31
N ILE A 128 4.51 -25.84 0.55
CA ILE A 128 3.03 -25.68 0.53
C ILE A 128 2.42 -25.76 1.93
N PRO A 129 2.80 -26.72 2.80
CA PRO A 129 2.25 -26.79 4.14
C PRO A 129 2.54 -25.53 4.98
N GLU A 130 3.75 -24.97 4.84
CA GLU A 130 4.12 -23.73 5.53
C GLU A 130 3.36 -22.52 4.98
N MET A 131 3.13 -22.42 3.67
CA MET A 131 2.33 -21.37 3.07
C MET A 131 0.88 -21.40 3.57
N GLN A 132 0.29 -22.59 3.68
CA GLN A 132 -1.05 -22.76 4.26
C GLN A 132 -1.10 -22.32 5.72
N GLN A 133 -0.10 -22.72 6.52
CA GLN A 133 0.01 -22.32 7.91
C GLN A 133 0.27 -20.81 8.06
N GLU A 134 1.05 -20.20 7.16
CA GLU A 134 1.25 -18.74 7.13
C GLU A 134 -0.09 -18.01 6.95
N ASN A 135 -0.91 -18.44 6.00
CA ASN A 135 -2.24 -17.87 5.77
C ASN A 135 -3.15 -18.02 6.99
N GLU A 136 -3.17 -19.18 7.65
CA GLU A 136 -3.94 -19.42 8.87
C GLU A 136 -3.53 -18.48 10.00
N LEU A 137 -2.22 -18.34 10.25
CA LEU A 137 -1.68 -17.45 11.29
C LEU A 137 -1.97 -15.97 11.02
N THR A 138 -1.90 -15.56 9.75
CA THR A 138 -2.24 -14.20 9.34
C THR A 138 -3.73 -13.92 9.55
N GLN A 139 -4.60 -14.85 9.16
CA GLN A 139 -6.04 -14.72 9.43
C GLN A 139 -6.37 -14.71 10.93
N GLU A 140 -5.64 -15.47 11.77
CA GLU A 140 -5.81 -15.40 13.23
C GLU A 140 -5.47 -14.01 13.77
N TYR A 141 -4.40 -13.38 13.27
CA TYR A 141 -4.04 -12.01 13.64
C TYR A 141 -5.13 -11.01 13.23
N GLU A 142 -5.64 -11.10 12.01
CA GLU A 142 -6.72 -10.22 11.52
C GLU A 142 -8.01 -10.39 12.32
N LYS A 143 -8.39 -11.63 12.62
CA LYS A 143 -9.55 -11.93 13.47
C LYS A 143 -9.38 -11.39 14.89
N LEU A 144 -8.16 -11.45 15.44
CA LEU A 144 -7.86 -10.90 16.75
C LEU A 144 -8.08 -9.38 16.75
N LEU A 145 -7.57 -8.64 15.75
CA LEU A 145 -7.79 -7.20 15.61
C LEU A 145 -9.28 -6.86 15.43
N ALA A 146 -9.97 -7.60 14.56
CA ALA A 146 -11.38 -7.39 14.29
C ALA A 146 -12.28 -7.67 15.52
N SER A 147 -11.82 -8.52 16.45
CA SER A 147 -12.54 -8.84 17.68
C SER A 147 -12.46 -7.75 18.75
N ALA A 148 -11.73 -6.65 18.51
CA ALA A 148 -11.49 -5.63 19.51
C ALA A 148 -12.80 -4.99 20.01
N GLN A 149 -13.01 -5.07 21.32
CA GLN A 149 -14.09 -4.43 22.05
C GLN A 149 -13.49 -3.60 23.18
N ILE A 150 -13.36 -2.29 22.96
CA ILE A 150 -12.66 -1.37 23.87
C ILE A 150 -13.68 -0.55 24.63
N PRO A 151 -13.84 -0.77 25.95
CA PRO A 151 -14.70 0.08 26.78
C PRO A 151 -14.13 1.49 26.89
N PHE A 152 -14.92 2.50 26.51
CA PHE A 152 -14.53 3.90 26.59
C PHE A 152 -15.77 4.79 26.78
N GLU A 153 -15.75 5.70 27.75
CA GLU A 153 -16.86 6.64 28.06
C GLU A 153 -18.25 5.95 28.13
N GLY A 154 -18.34 4.77 28.74
CA GLY A 154 -19.61 4.05 28.95
C GLY A 154 -20.14 3.34 27.70
N LYS A 155 -19.38 3.29 26.62
CA LYS A 155 -19.67 2.54 25.39
C LYS A 155 -18.56 1.56 25.07
N VAL A 156 -18.78 0.72 24.08
CA VAL A 156 -17.76 -0.21 23.55
C VAL A 156 -17.47 0.18 22.10
N TYR A 157 -16.19 0.26 21.76
CA TYR A 157 -15.70 0.68 20.46
C TYR A 157 -14.78 -0.37 19.84
N THR A 158 -14.76 -0.46 18.53
CA THR A 158 -13.68 -1.13 17.79
C THR A 158 -12.44 -0.22 17.73
N LEU A 159 -11.31 -0.77 17.28
CA LEU A 159 -10.08 0.02 17.07
C LEU A 159 -10.31 1.24 16.15
N SER A 160 -11.02 1.04 15.04
CA SER A 160 -11.34 2.12 14.09
C SER A 160 -12.27 3.19 14.69
N GLN A 161 -13.30 2.76 15.42
CA GLN A 161 -14.25 3.68 16.05
C GLN A 161 -13.62 4.51 17.18
N LEU A 162 -12.54 4.02 17.79
CA LEU A 162 -11.82 4.75 18.84
C LEU A 162 -10.87 5.83 18.27
N SER A 163 -10.45 5.71 17.00
CA SER A 163 -9.47 6.59 16.37
C SER A 163 -9.78 8.08 16.44
N PRO A 164 -11.02 8.58 16.24
CA PRO A 164 -11.32 10.01 16.35
C PRO A 164 -11.06 10.59 17.74
N PHE A 165 -11.14 9.80 18.80
CA PHE A 165 -10.85 10.24 20.16
C PHE A 165 -9.34 10.38 20.41
N LYS A 166 -8.52 9.60 19.70
CA LYS A 166 -7.06 9.64 19.81
C LYS A 166 -6.41 10.85 19.14
N THR A 167 -7.19 11.61 18.35
CA THR A 167 -6.77 12.84 17.66
C THR A 167 -7.58 14.07 18.07
N CYS A 168 -8.46 13.94 19.07
CA CYS A 168 -9.31 15.06 19.52
C CYS A 168 -8.50 16.13 20.28
N ALA A 169 -9.02 17.36 20.29
CA ALA A 169 -8.36 18.50 20.92
C ALA A 169 -8.35 18.42 22.46
N ASP A 170 -9.24 17.63 23.07
CA ASP A 170 -9.31 17.42 24.53
C ASP A 170 -8.17 16.49 24.98
N ASP A 171 -7.22 17.04 25.74
CA ASP A 171 -6.02 16.32 26.19
C ASP A 171 -6.32 15.11 27.07
N GLU A 172 -7.27 15.25 28.01
CA GLU A 172 -7.64 14.19 28.94
C GLU A 172 -8.34 13.05 28.21
N LYS A 173 -9.27 13.40 27.34
CA LYS A 173 -10.01 12.44 26.51
C LYS A 173 -9.08 11.72 25.53
N ARG A 174 -8.18 12.45 24.88
CA ARG A 174 -7.19 11.87 23.95
C ARG A 174 -6.27 10.88 24.67
N LEU A 175 -5.72 11.25 25.82
CA LEU A 175 -4.87 10.36 26.61
C LEU A 175 -5.65 9.13 27.11
N ALA A 176 -6.89 9.31 27.55
CA ALA A 176 -7.75 8.21 28.00
C ALA A 176 -8.04 7.22 26.87
N ALA A 177 -8.27 7.71 25.63
CA ALA A 177 -8.49 6.84 24.47
C ALA A 177 -7.23 6.01 24.13
N TRP A 178 -6.05 6.63 24.16
CA TRP A 178 -4.78 5.91 23.95
C TRP A 178 -4.53 4.87 25.05
N LYS A 179 -4.85 5.18 26.31
CA LYS A 179 -4.77 4.20 27.41
C LYS A 179 -5.71 3.04 27.24
N ALA A 180 -6.96 3.30 26.81
CA ALA A 180 -7.96 2.26 26.58
C ALA A 180 -7.53 1.30 25.45
N GLU A 181 -7.02 1.83 24.34
CA GLU A 181 -6.47 1.03 23.25
C GLU A 181 -5.24 0.23 23.69
N GLY A 182 -4.30 0.91 24.34
CA GLY A 182 -3.07 0.26 24.83
C GLY A 182 -3.36 -0.85 25.83
N GLN A 183 -4.38 -0.69 26.69
CA GLN A 183 -4.79 -1.75 27.62
C GLN A 183 -5.34 -2.97 26.88
N TRP A 184 -6.17 -2.76 25.85
CA TRP A 184 -6.70 -3.87 25.06
C TRP A 184 -5.56 -4.66 24.37
N TYR A 185 -4.59 -4.00 23.77
CA TYR A 185 -3.40 -4.66 23.21
C TYR A 185 -2.59 -5.39 24.28
N LYS A 186 -2.42 -4.78 25.44
CA LYS A 186 -1.69 -5.37 26.57
C LYS A 186 -2.37 -6.64 27.08
N ASP A 187 -3.70 -6.65 27.18
CA ASP A 187 -4.48 -7.81 27.60
C ASP A 187 -4.39 -8.98 26.60
N ASN A 188 -4.13 -8.68 25.32
CA ASN A 188 -3.96 -9.66 24.25
C ASN A 188 -2.48 -9.91 23.84
N GLN A 189 -1.53 -9.31 24.55
CA GLN A 189 -0.09 -9.35 24.21
C GLN A 189 0.43 -10.77 23.97
N ALA A 190 0.11 -11.72 24.85
CA ALA A 190 0.60 -13.09 24.73
C ALA A 190 0.19 -13.75 23.40
N LYS A 191 -1.00 -13.42 22.87
CA LYS A 191 -1.48 -13.94 21.59
C LYS A 191 -0.76 -13.28 20.41
N PHE A 192 -0.54 -11.97 20.45
CA PHE A 192 0.25 -11.26 19.44
C PHE A 192 1.68 -11.78 19.39
N ASP A 193 2.31 -11.95 20.53
CA ASP A 193 3.68 -12.50 20.64
C ASP A 193 3.76 -13.92 20.07
N GLU A 194 2.81 -14.79 20.42
CA GLU A 194 2.74 -16.17 19.90
C GLU A 194 2.59 -16.22 18.39
N LEU A 195 1.66 -15.44 17.83
CA LEU A 195 1.38 -15.41 16.39
C LEU A 195 2.61 -14.96 15.60
N TYR A 196 3.26 -13.87 16.04
CA TYR A 196 4.42 -13.37 15.33
C TYR A 196 5.64 -14.29 15.47
N ASP A 197 5.83 -14.90 16.63
CA ASP A 197 6.92 -15.87 16.85
C ASP A 197 6.77 -17.09 15.92
N LYS A 198 5.54 -17.59 15.74
CA LYS A 198 5.24 -18.66 14.79
C LYS A 198 5.50 -18.22 13.35
N LEU A 199 5.03 -17.03 12.95
CA LEU A 199 5.23 -16.48 11.61
C LEU A 199 6.72 -16.34 11.27
N VAL A 200 7.52 -15.75 12.16
CA VAL A 200 8.97 -15.57 11.95
C VAL A 200 9.68 -16.90 11.74
N LYS A 201 9.41 -17.90 12.61
CA LYS A 201 10.01 -19.23 12.51
C LYS A 201 9.57 -19.98 11.26
N LEU A 202 8.31 -19.87 10.89
CA LEU A 202 7.74 -20.51 9.71
C LEU A 202 8.35 -19.93 8.43
N ARG A 203 8.45 -18.61 8.33
CA ARG A 203 9.06 -17.90 7.20
C ARG A 203 10.54 -18.21 7.07
N ASP A 204 11.28 -18.25 8.17
CA ASP A 204 12.69 -18.67 8.20
C ASP A 204 12.84 -20.11 7.69
N ALA A 205 11.96 -21.02 8.11
CA ALA A 205 11.96 -22.41 7.64
C ALA A 205 11.67 -22.51 6.13
N MET A 206 10.71 -21.73 5.60
CA MET A 206 10.44 -21.66 4.15
C MET A 206 11.67 -21.18 3.38
N GLY A 207 12.31 -20.10 3.83
CA GLY A 207 13.53 -19.59 3.21
C GLY A 207 14.62 -20.67 3.13
N LYS A 208 14.86 -21.37 4.24
CA LYS A 208 15.87 -22.46 4.32
C LYS A 208 15.53 -23.66 3.44
N LYS A 209 14.26 -24.07 3.36
CA LYS A 209 13.80 -25.14 2.43
C LYS A 209 14.05 -24.79 0.97
N LEU A 210 13.95 -23.52 0.61
CA LEU A 210 14.27 -23.01 -0.73
C LEU A 210 15.76 -22.77 -0.97
N GLY A 211 16.64 -23.10 0.02
CA GLY A 211 18.10 -22.99 -0.10
C GLY A 211 18.67 -21.62 0.25
N TYR A 212 17.88 -20.73 0.85
CA TYR A 212 18.34 -19.42 1.34
C TYR A 212 18.85 -19.51 2.78
N GLU A 213 19.64 -18.52 3.21
CA GLU A 213 20.11 -18.43 4.60
C GLU A 213 18.97 -18.21 5.61
N GLY A 214 17.89 -17.55 5.19
CA GLY A 214 16.70 -17.25 5.96
C GLY A 214 15.62 -16.61 5.11
N TYR A 215 14.67 -15.91 5.76
CA TYR A 215 13.50 -15.37 5.06
C TYR A 215 13.77 -14.12 4.22
N THR A 216 14.76 -13.28 4.56
CA THR A 216 14.95 -11.96 3.92
C THR A 216 15.04 -12.08 2.39
N THR A 217 15.84 -13.01 1.87
CA THR A 217 15.95 -13.23 0.42
C THR A 217 14.63 -13.67 -0.21
N LEU A 218 13.94 -14.63 0.42
CA LEU A 218 12.63 -15.08 -0.03
C LEU A 218 11.60 -13.94 0.00
N GLY A 219 11.60 -13.13 1.05
CA GLY A 219 10.71 -11.98 1.20
C GLY A 219 10.91 -10.95 0.09
N TYR A 220 12.15 -10.64 -0.27
CA TYR A 220 12.46 -9.75 -1.39
C TYR A 220 11.97 -10.31 -2.73
N TYR A 221 12.14 -11.60 -3.00
CA TYR A 221 11.59 -12.22 -4.20
C TYR A 221 10.06 -12.24 -4.20
N ARG A 222 9.42 -12.48 -3.05
CA ARG A 222 7.95 -12.41 -2.93
C ARG A 222 7.39 -11.00 -3.19
N MET A 223 8.17 -9.96 -2.89
CA MET A 223 7.86 -8.57 -3.24
C MET A 223 8.23 -8.21 -4.70
N VAL A 224 8.67 -9.20 -5.50
CA VAL A 224 9.09 -9.02 -6.90
C VAL A 224 10.12 -7.89 -7.04
N ARG A 225 11.05 -7.76 -6.10
CA ARG A 225 12.11 -6.76 -6.15
C ARG A 225 13.14 -7.13 -7.20
N ASN A 226 12.98 -6.56 -8.39
CA ASN A 226 13.70 -6.93 -9.60
C ASN A 226 14.81 -5.94 -9.99
N CYS A 227 14.94 -4.80 -9.31
CA CYS A 227 15.85 -3.72 -9.70
C CYS A 227 16.60 -3.05 -8.54
N TYR A 228 16.41 -3.52 -7.33
CA TYR A 228 17.16 -3.05 -6.15
C TYR A 228 17.30 -4.17 -5.11
N THR A 229 18.24 -4.00 -4.20
CA THR A 229 18.66 -4.99 -3.21
C THR A 229 18.41 -4.50 -1.78
N LYS A 230 18.67 -5.37 -0.79
CA LYS A 230 18.62 -4.95 0.61
C LYS A 230 19.68 -3.89 0.95
N GLU A 231 20.82 -3.92 0.27
CA GLU A 231 21.90 -2.95 0.43
C GLU A 231 21.49 -1.55 -0.06
N ASP A 232 20.69 -1.48 -1.15
CA ASP A 232 20.09 -0.23 -1.60
C ASP A 232 19.11 0.32 -0.56
N VAL A 233 18.29 -0.56 0.04
CA VAL A 233 17.37 -0.18 1.12
C VAL A 233 18.14 0.25 2.39
N GLU A 234 19.26 -0.38 2.71
CA GLU A 234 20.14 0.06 3.81
C GLU A 234 20.70 1.46 3.57
N THR A 235 21.09 1.75 2.33
CA THR A 235 21.54 3.10 1.92
C THR A 235 20.43 4.13 2.08
N PHE A 236 19.21 3.80 1.64
CA PHE A 236 18.04 4.66 1.85
C PHE A 236 17.76 4.90 3.34
N ARG A 237 17.77 3.84 4.18
CA ARG A 237 17.58 3.98 5.62
C ARG A 237 18.60 4.92 6.28
N ALA A 238 19.87 4.81 5.87
CA ALA A 238 20.93 5.69 6.37
C ALA A 238 20.69 7.15 5.96
N ALA A 239 20.25 7.38 4.73
CA ALA A 239 19.92 8.72 4.24
C ALA A 239 18.69 9.32 4.97
N VAL A 240 17.66 8.52 5.26
CA VAL A 240 16.50 8.95 6.07
C VAL A 240 16.94 9.43 7.45
N VAL A 241 17.77 8.65 8.16
CA VAL A 241 18.28 9.06 9.47
C VAL A 241 19.11 10.34 9.40
N LYS A 242 19.92 10.48 8.35
CA LYS A 242 20.85 11.60 8.18
C LYS A 242 20.15 12.91 7.80
N TYR A 243 19.19 12.85 6.89
CA TYR A 243 18.63 14.05 6.26
C TYR A 243 17.18 14.33 6.67
N LEU A 244 16.36 13.31 6.83
CA LEU A 244 14.92 13.47 7.05
C LEU A 244 14.55 13.51 8.54
N VAL A 245 15.15 12.66 9.36
CA VAL A 245 14.86 12.66 10.81
C VAL A 245 15.07 14.04 11.45
N PRO A 246 16.14 14.82 11.14
CA PRO A 246 16.30 16.17 11.66
C PRO A 246 15.19 17.14 11.21
N VAL A 247 14.66 17.00 9.99
CA VAL A 247 13.56 17.81 9.48
C VAL A 247 12.27 17.46 10.22
N ALA A 248 11.96 16.16 10.34
CA ALA A 248 10.80 15.68 11.08
C ALA A 248 10.85 16.10 12.58
N ASP A 249 12.02 16.03 13.20
CA ASP A 249 12.24 16.52 14.58
C ASP A 249 11.87 18.00 14.72
N LYS A 250 12.27 18.82 13.74
CA LYS A 250 11.90 20.25 13.70
C LYS A 250 10.41 20.46 13.56
N VAL A 251 9.74 19.69 12.68
CA VAL A 251 8.27 19.74 12.53
C VAL A 251 7.58 19.50 13.87
N TYR A 252 7.97 18.47 14.61
CA TYR A 252 7.38 18.15 15.91
C TYR A 252 7.75 19.17 17.02
N ARG A 253 8.91 19.83 16.94
CA ARG A 253 9.25 20.97 17.84
C ARG A 253 8.30 22.14 17.62
N GLU A 254 8.04 22.49 16.36
CA GLU A 254 7.12 23.59 16.05
C GLU A 254 5.66 23.19 16.38
N GLN A 255 5.27 21.93 16.19
CA GLN A 255 3.98 21.41 16.64
C GLN A 255 3.82 21.52 18.17
N ALA A 256 4.82 21.11 18.94
CA ALA A 256 4.79 21.25 20.40
C ALA A 256 4.60 22.70 20.83
N LYS A 257 5.32 23.66 20.23
CA LYS A 257 5.14 25.09 20.48
C LYS A 257 3.72 25.55 20.15
N ARG A 258 3.20 25.17 18.98
CA ARG A 258 1.86 25.51 18.51
C ARG A 258 0.78 24.99 19.46
N LEU A 259 0.96 23.78 19.98
CA LEU A 259 0.06 23.15 20.95
C LEU A 259 0.26 23.64 22.39
N GLY A 260 1.35 24.36 22.68
CA GLY A 260 1.72 24.75 24.04
C GLY A 260 2.17 23.58 24.92
N LYS A 261 2.76 22.55 24.30
CA LYS A 261 3.24 21.34 24.95
C LYS A 261 4.75 21.39 25.19
N SER A 262 5.24 20.58 26.13
CA SER A 262 6.67 20.35 26.29
C SER A 262 7.21 19.50 25.13
N TYR A 263 8.48 19.66 24.81
CA TYR A 263 9.16 18.83 23.81
C TYR A 263 10.25 17.98 24.49
N PRO A 264 10.43 16.69 24.16
CA PRO A 264 9.57 15.86 23.30
C PRO A 264 8.14 15.72 23.84
N MET A 265 7.15 15.63 22.92
CA MET A 265 5.76 15.47 23.32
C MET A 265 5.46 14.04 23.78
N SER A 266 4.44 13.88 24.63
CA SER A 266 3.88 12.58 24.95
C SER A 266 3.43 11.88 23.65
N PHE A 267 3.55 10.56 23.62
CA PHE A 267 3.05 9.73 22.53
C PHE A 267 1.60 10.07 22.14
N ALA A 268 0.74 10.31 23.14
CA ALA A 268 -0.66 10.66 22.93
C ALA A 268 -0.87 11.99 22.21
N ASP A 269 0.09 12.91 22.27
CA ASP A 269 -0.06 14.27 21.72
C ASP A 269 0.45 14.39 20.28
N ASN A 270 1.26 13.43 19.79
CA ASN A 270 1.90 13.54 18.47
C ASN A 270 0.91 13.58 17.30
N ALA A 271 -0.26 12.96 17.44
CA ALA A 271 -1.27 12.91 16.39
C ALA A 271 -2.18 14.16 16.31
N LEU A 272 -2.08 15.09 17.26
CA LEU A 272 -2.82 16.36 17.22
C LEU A 272 -1.93 17.46 16.65
N GLU A 273 -2.31 18.05 15.52
CA GLU A 273 -1.48 19.07 14.86
C GLU A 273 -1.85 20.52 15.21
N PHE A 274 -3.14 20.77 15.42
CA PHE A 274 -3.67 22.11 15.72
C PHE A 274 -4.56 22.10 16.96
N ARG A 275 -4.52 23.16 17.76
CA ARG A 275 -5.37 23.29 18.96
C ARG A 275 -6.86 23.25 18.65
N SER A 276 -7.25 23.76 17.49
CA SER A 276 -8.63 23.75 16.99
C SER A 276 -9.06 22.42 16.39
N GLY A 277 -8.18 21.42 16.38
CA GLY A 277 -8.36 20.11 15.73
C GLY A 277 -7.72 20.05 14.35
N ASN A 278 -7.46 18.82 13.89
CA ASN A 278 -6.91 18.54 12.57
C ASN A 278 -7.91 18.91 11.46
N PRO A 279 -7.45 19.12 10.20
CA PRO A 279 -8.32 19.52 9.09
C PRO A 279 -9.42 18.47 8.82
N ARG A 280 -10.58 18.97 8.41
CA ARG A 280 -11.73 18.11 8.04
C ARG A 280 -12.27 18.54 6.69
N PRO A 281 -12.69 17.55 5.85
CA PRO A 281 -13.36 17.89 4.60
C PRO A 281 -14.70 18.54 4.85
N VAL A 282 -15.17 19.29 3.86
CA VAL A 282 -16.49 19.93 3.88
C VAL A 282 -17.42 19.23 2.90
N GLY A 283 -18.70 19.18 3.26
CA GLY A 283 -19.74 18.60 2.40
C GLY A 283 -20.04 17.13 2.66
N THR A 284 -20.98 16.64 1.90
CA THR A 284 -21.40 15.23 1.85
C THR A 284 -20.45 14.39 0.98
N PRO A 285 -20.49 13.06 1.05
CA PRO A 285 -19.73 12.20 0.13
C PRO A 285 -19.92 12.56 -1.35
N ASP A 286 -21.15 12.85 -1.78
CA ASP A 286 -21.44 13.27 -3.17
C ASP A 286 -20.77 14.61 -3.53
N GLU A 287 -20.72 15.54 -2.58
CA GLU A 287 -20.05 16.84 -2.79
C GLU A 287 -18.52 16.67 -2.85
N ILE A 288 -17.95 15.75 -2.06
CA ILE A 288 -16.52 15.40 -2.13
C ILE A 288 -16.21 14.78 -3.51
N LEU A 289 -17.03 13.85 -3.99
CA LEU A 289 -16.86 13.26 -5.33
C LEU A 289 -17.03 14.31 -6.44
N ALA A 290 -17.95 15.27 -6.28
CA ALA A 290 -18.12 16.37 -7.23
C ALA A 290 -16.89 17.30 -7.26
N GLN A 291 -16.25 17.57 -6.12
CA GLN A 291 -14.97 18.29 -6.07
C GLN A 291 -13.84 17.47 -6.74
N GLY A 292 -13.81 16.15 -6.53
CA GLY A 292 -12.94 15.24 -7.29
C GLY A 292 -13.14 15.36 -8.79
N MET A 293 -14.38 15.36 -9.28
CA MET A 293 -14.68 15.53 -10.71
C MET A 293 -14.21 16.89 -11.23
N LYS A 294 -14.33 17.96 -10.44
CA LYS A 294 -13.79 19.28 -10.79
C LYS A 294 -12.27 19.23 -10.91
N PHE A 295 -11.58 18.71 -9.90
CA PHE A 295 -10.13 18.56 -9.89
C PHE A 295 -9.63 17.80 -11.13
N TYR A 296 -10.13 16.59 -11.37
CA TYR A 296 -9.72 15.78 -12.53
C TYR A 296 -10.09 16.40 -13.87
N SER A 297 -11.17 17.20 -13.96
CA SER A 297 -11.54 17.90 -15.17
C SER A 297 -10.63 19.08 -15.51
N GLU A 298 -10.08 19.73 -14.48
CA GLU A 298 -9.21 20.90 -14.63
C GLU A 298 -7.73 20.51 -14.73
N LEU A 299 -7.34 19.33 -14.22
CA LEU A 299 -5.98 18.83 -14.28
C LEU A 299 -5.57 18.45 -15.70
N SER A 300 -6.34 17.58 -16.38
CA SER A 300 -6.07 17.21 -17.77
C SER A 300 -7.30 16.61 -18.48
N PRO A 301 -7.31 16.58 -19.84
CA PRO A 301 -8.35 15.89 -20.59
C PRO A 301 -8.46 14.39 -20.26
N GLU A 302 -7.32 13.72 -20.03
CA GLU A 302 -7.22 12.29 -19.77
C GLU A 302 -7.84 11.96 -18.40
N THR A 303 -7.50 12.75 -17.38
CA THR A 303 -8.06 12.55 -16.03
C THR A 303 -9.54 12.89 -15.98
N LYS A 304 -10.00 13.86 -16.77
CA LYS A 304 -11.43 14.17 -16.93
C LYS A 304 -12.21 12.97 -17.49
N GLU A 305 -11.73 12.36 -18.57
CA GLU A 305 -12.37 11.20 -19.19
C GLU A 305 -12.39 10.02 -18.21
N PHE A 306 -11.27 9.76 -17.56
CA PHE A 306 -11.10 8.72 -16.56
C PHE A 306 -12.12 8.86 -15.43
N PHE A 307 -12.09 9.97 -14.68
CA PHE A 307 -12.90 10.12 -13.49
C PHE A 307 -14.41 10.23 -13.79
N LYS A 308 -14.74 10.86 -14.94
CA LYS A 308 -16.11 10.83 -15.45
C LYS A 308 -16.59 9.39 -15.72
N THR A 309 -15.74 8.55 -16.31
CA THR A 309 -16.08 7.14 -16.56
C THR A 309 -16.29 6.37 -15.26
N MET A 310 -15.46 6.63 -14.23
CA MET A 310 -15.62 6.05 -12.92
C MET A 310 -16.99 6.35 -12.30
N LEU A 311 -17.40 7.61 -12.33
CA LEU A 311 -18.69 8.05 -11.78
C LEU A 311 -19.90 7.54 -12.62
N ASP A 312 -19.84 7.68 -13.93
CA ASP A 312 -20.95 7.28 -14.83
C ASP A 312 -21.22 5.77 -14.80
N ASN A 313 -20.20 4.96 -14.54
CA ASN A 313 -20.28 3.50 -14.53
C ASN A 313 -20.30 2.87 -13.12
N GLU A 314 -20.50 3.66 -12.06
CA GLU A 314 -20.59 3.15 -10.69
C GLU A 314 -19.35 2.34 -10.29
N LEU A 315 -18.14 2.81 -10.67
CA LEU A 315 -16.87 2.12 -10.42
C LEU A 315 -16.22 2.55 -9.10
N LEU A 316 -17.01 3.16 -8.21
CA LEU A 316 -16.62 3.51 -6.85
C LEU A 316 -17.72 3.08 -5.88
N ASP A 317 -17.35 2.36 -4.83
CA ASP A 317 -18.20 2.13 -3.67
C ASP A 317 -17.49 2.70 -2.44
N VAL A 318 -17.90 3.92 -2.03
CA VAL A 318 -17.18 4.71 -1.03
C VAL A 318 -17.94 4.88 0.29
N LEU A 319 -19.24 4.58 0.34
CA LEU A 319 -20.03 4.77 1.55
C LEU A 319 -19.78 3.66 2.57
N SER A 320 -19.61 4.03 3.82
CA SER A 320 -19.56 3.07 4.92
C SER A 320 -20.96 2.57 5.25
N THR A 321 -21.18 1.27 5.11
CA THR A 321 -22.46 0.60 5.37
C THR A 321 -22.28 -0.59 6.29
N GLU A 322 -23.39 -1.01 6.94
CA GLU A 322 -23.37 -2.19 7.79
C GLU A 322 -23.11 -3.47 6.98
N GLY A 323 -22.17 -4.29 7.43
CA GLY A 323 -21.75 -5.52 6.74
C GLY A 323 -20.66 -5.31 5.69
N LYS A 324 -20.26 -4.07 5.42
CA LYS A 324 -19.16 -3.77 4.50
C LYS A 324 -17.80 -4.05 5.13
N GLN A 325 -16.85 -4.58 4.36
CA GLN A 325 -15.50 -4.82 4.81
C GLN A 325 -14.80 -3.50 5.18
N ALA A 326 -13.95 -3.50 6.20
CA ALA A 326 -13.16 -2.34 6.57
C ALA A 326 -12.00 -2.11 5.60
N GLY A 327 -11.52 -0.85 5.52
CA GLY A 327 -10.39 -0.46 4.67
C GLY A 327 -10.81 0.14 3.33
N GLY A 328 -9.86 0.26 2.43
CA GLY A 328 -10.00 0.76 1.06
C GLY A 328 -8.98 0.09 0.15
N TYR A 329 -9.27 0.01 -1.13
CA TYR A 329 -8.36 -0.49 -2.16
C TYR A 329 -8.82 -0.08 -3.56
N CYS A 330 -7.87 -0.09 -4.49
CA CYS A 330 -8.14 -0.04 -5.93
C CYS A 330 -7.81 -1.40 -6.58
N THR A 331 -8.62 -1.83 -7.53
CA THR A 331 -8.41 -3.05 -8.32
C THR A 331 -8.82 -2.86 -9.77
N SER A 332 -8.56 -3.85 -10.64
CA SER A 332 -8.93 -3.84 -12.05
C SER A 332 -9.91 -4.95 -12.40
N ILE A 333 -10.93 -4.61 -13.18
CA ILE A 333 -11.87 -5.57 -13.77
C ILE A 333 -11.48 -5.73 -15.24
N MET A 334 -10.56 -6.68 -15.49
CA MET A 334 -9.76 -6.73 -16.71
C MET A 334 -10.56 -6.91 -18.00
N ASP A 335 -11.61 -7.76 -18.03
CA ASP A 335 -12.45 -7.96 -19.22
C ASP A 335 -13.25 -6.71 -19.61
N TYR A 336 -13.56 -5.88 -18.62
CA TYR A 336 -14.27 -4.61 -18.84
C TYR A 336 -13.34 -3.43 -19.02
N GLU A 337 -12.02 -3.65 -18.93
CA GLU A 337 -10.97 -2.63 -19.07
C GLU A 337 -11.21 -1.40 -18.17
N VAL A 338 -11.62 -1.62 -16.92
CA VAL A 338 -11.89 -0.56 -15.95
C VAL A 338 -11.30 -0.87 -14.58
N PRO A 339 -10.84 0.14 -13.83
CA PRO A 339 -10.54 -0.01 -12.41
C PRO A 339 -11.82 0.07 -11.56
N PHE A 340 -11.72 -0.33 -10.30
CA PHE A 340 -12.76 -0.17 -9.29
C PHE A 340 -12.15 0.28 -7.97
N ILE A 341 -12.78 1.26 -7.31
CA ILE A 341 -12.37 1.78 -5.99
C ILE A 341 -13.39 1.37 -4.94
N PHE A 342 -12.87 0.71 -3.89
CA PHE A 342 -13.62 0.37 -2.69
C PHE A 342 -13.10 1.21 -1.52
N ALA A 343 -14.00 1.81 -0.72
CA ALA A 343 -13.62 2.64 0.42
C ALA A 343 -14.72 2.74 1.47
N ASN A 344 -14.44 3.42 2.59
CA ASN A 344 -15.36 3.64 3.69
C ASN A 344 -15.28 5.08 4.19
N PHE A 345 -16.00 6.01 3.59
CA PHE A 345 -16.05 7.41 4.01
C PHE A 345 -16.60 7.54 5.43
N ASN A 346 -15.95 8.37 6.23
CA ASN A 346 -16.24 8.56 7.65
C ASN A 346 -16.22 10.03 8.13
N GLY A 347 -16.12 11.00 7.23
CA GLY A 347 -16.09 12.43 7.53
C GLY A 347 -14.73 12.95 8.02
N THR A 348 -13.65 12.20 7.77
CA THR A 348 -12.28 12.60 8.07
C THR A 348 -11.52 13.00 6.79
N GLN A 349 -10.33 13.55 6.94
CA GLN A 349 -9.40 13.84 5.84
C GLN A 349 -9.23 12.63 4.89
N HIS A 350 -9.30 11.42 5.43
CA HIS A 350 -9.18 10.17 4.67
C HIS A 350 -10.19 10.05 3.51
N ASP A 351 -11.37 10.65 3.62
CA ASP A 351 -12.35 10.63 2.53
C ASP A 351 -11.82 11.35 1.28
N VAL A 352 -11.04 12.44 1.45
CA VAL A 352 -10.39 13.14 0.34
C VAL A 352 -9.16 12.36 -0.14
N GLU A 353 -8.40 11.75 0.77
CA GLU A 353 -7.27 10.88 0.41
C GLU A 353 -7.73 9.72 -0.48
N VAL A 354 -8.89 9.10 -0.22
CA VAL A 354 -9.48 8.10 -1.13
C VAL A 354 -9.69 8.67 -2.53
N VAL A 355 -10.25 9.88 -2.66
CA VAL A 355 -10.53 10.51 -3.97
C VAL A 355 -9.25 10.86 -4.71
N THR A 356 -8.13 11.02 -4.03
CA THR A 356 -6.85 11.39 -4.63
C THR A 356 -5.89 10.20 -4.70
N HIS A 357 -5.70 9.46 -3.64
CA HIS A 357 -4.82 8.30 -3.55
C HIS A 357 -5.33 7.11 -4.38
N GLU A 358 -6.50 6.57 -4.03
CA GLU A 358 -7.06 5.40 -4.73
C GLU A 358 -7.35 5.71 -6.21
N ALA A 359 -7.76 6.95 -6.50
CA ALA A 359 -7.93 7.36 -7.88
C ALA A 359 -6.60 7.59 -8.62
N GLY A 360 -5.49 7.80 -7.92
CA GLY A 360 -4.15 7.77 -8.50
C GLY A 360 -3.81 6.38 -9.04
N HIS A 361 -4.03 5.33 -8.22
CA HIS A 361 -3.93 3.93 -8.66
C HIS A 361 -4.90 3.62 -9.81
N ALA A 362 -6.16 4.05 -9.68
CA ALA A 362 -7.16 3.79 -10.69
C ALA A 362 -6.83 4.48 -12.03
N PHE A 363 -6.24 5.67 -12.01
CA PHE A 363 -5.82 6.38 -13.22
C PHE A 363 -4.64 5.67 -13.92
N GLU A 364 -3.71 5.12 -13.14
CA GLU A 364 -2.62 4.30 -13.67
C GLU A 364 -3.20 3.06 -14.37
N ALA A 365 -4.02 2.27 -13.67
CA ALA A 365 -4.66 1.08 -14.23
C ALA A 365 -5.54 1.39 -15.45
N TRP A 366 -6.29 2.51 -15.42
CA TRP A 366 -7.07 3.00 -16.56
C TRP A 366 -6.19 3.31 -17.76
N THR A 367 -5.05 3.97 -17.54
CA THR A 367 -4.12 4.35 -18.62
C THR A 367 -3.54 3.10 -19.29
N ASN A 368 -3.24 2.06 -18.51
CA ASN A 368 -2.59 0.84 -18.96
C ASN A 368 -3.53 -0.35 -19.20
N ARG A 369 -4.85 -0.18 -19.08
CA ARG A 369 -5.89 -1.23 -19.12
C ARG A 369 -5.88 -2.17 -20.34
N LYS A 370 -5.20 -1.78 -21.43
CA LYS A 370 -5.10 -2.55 -22.68
C LYS A 370 -3.72 -3.19 -22.89
N ARG A 371 -2.86 -3.13 -21.89
CA ARG A 371 -1.52 -3.69 -22.01
C ARG A 371 -1.53 -5.22 -22.09
N ILE A 372 -0.58 -5.73 -22.85
CA ILE A 372 -0.21 -7.14 -22.94
C ILE A 372 1.31 -7.21 -22.77
N PRO A 373 1.82 -8.05 -21.88
CA PRO A 373 1.11 -8.95 -20.94
C PRO A 373 0.18 -8.22 -19.98
N VAL A 374 -0.87 -8.92 -19.51
CA VAL A 374 -1.83 -8.36 -18.55
C VAL A 374 -1.17 -7.96 -17.22
N ASP A 375 -0.08 -8.62 -16.86
CA ASP A 375 0.73 -8.28 -15.69
C ASP A 375 1.37 -6.88 -15.79
N TYR A 376 1.42 -6.29 -17.00
CA TYR A 376 1.93 -4.92 -17.20
C TYR A 376 0.87 -3.83 -17.02
N ILE A 377 -0.37 -4.19 -16.68
CA ILE A 377 -1.40 -3.22 -16.28
C ILE A 377 -0.96 -2.53 -14.98
N TRP A 378 -0.37 -3.29 -14.07
CA TRP A 378 0.16 -2.78 -12.79
C TRP A 378 1.69 -2.84 -12.76
N PRO A 379 2.39 -1.77 -12.36
CA PRO A 379 3.82 -1.84 -12.08
C PRO A 379 4.11 -2.54 -10.74
N SER A 380 5.37 -2.56 -10.30
CA SER A 380 5.74 -3.04 -8.96
C SER A 380 5.11 -2.19 -7.86
N LEU A 381 5.01 -2.74 -6.64
CA LEU A 381 4.25 -2.12 -5.55
C LEU A 381 4.72 -0.72 -5.20
N GLU A 382 6.03 -0.50 -5.07
CA GLU A 382 6.60 0.82 -4.82
C GLU A 382 6.28 1.81 -5.96
N ALA A 383 6.23 1.31 -7.20
CA ALA A 383 5.87 2.13 -8.34
C ALA A 383 4.37 2.46 -8.39
N CYS A 384 3.51 1.55 -7.93
CA CYS A 384 2.07 1.82 -7.76
C CYS A 384 1.84 2.96 -6.76
N GLU A 385 2.57 2.94 -5.62
CA GLU A 385 2.42 3.96 -4.59
C GLU A 385 2.94 5.34 -5.02
N VAL A 386 3.87 5.41 -5.98
CA VAL A 386 4.23 6.70 -6.59
C VAL A 386 3.03 7.34 -7.29
N HIS A 387 2.21 6.55 -7.97
CA HIS A 387 1.03 7.09 -8.67
C HIS A 387 0.02 7.68 -7.69
N SER A 388 -0.30 6.97 -6.63
CA SER A 388 -1.28 7.36 -5.63
C SER A 388 -0.83 8.58 -4.81
N MET A 389 0.35 8.50 -4.19
CA MET A 389 0.90 9.56 -3.34
C MET A 389 1.22 10.85 -4.11
N SER A 390 1.63 10.74 -5.38
CA SER A 390 1.84 11.92 -6.22
C SER A 390 0.52 12.59 -6.60
N MET A 391 -0.54 11.82 -6.85
CA MET A 391 -1.86 12.38 -7.19
C MET A 391 -2.45 13.19 -6.03
N GLU A 392 -2.15 12.83 -4.80
CA GLU A 392 -2.52 13.64 -3.62
C GLU A 392 -1.90 15.05 -3.70
N PHE A 393 -0.63 15.17 -4.08
CA PHE A 393 0.03 16.47 -4.27
C PHE A 393 -0.48 17.23 -5.50
N PHE A 394 -0.83 16.53 -6.59
CA PHE A 394 -1.48 17.17 -7.74
C PHE A 394 -2.84 17.78 -7.38
N ALA A 395 -3.53 17.29 -6.35
CA ALA A 395 -4.80 17.81 -5.90
C ALA A 395 -4.69 19.05 -4.99
N GLU A 396 -3.52 19.38 -4.45
CA GLU A 396 -3.30 20.52 -3.51
C GLU A 396 -3.83 21.86 -4.03
N PRO A 397 -3.71 22.24 -5.32
CA PRO A 397 -4.28 23.47 -5.83
C PRO A 397 -5.82 23.58 -5.69
N TRP A 398 -6.51 22.46 -5.49
CA TRP A 398 -7.95 22.38 -5.28
C TRP A 398 -8.36 22.15 -3.82
N ALA A 399 -7.43 22.23 -2.87
CA ALA A 399 -7.65 21.97 -1.46
C ALA A 399 -8.81 22.80 -0.86
N GLU A 400 -9.00 24.05 -1.30
CA GLU A 400 -10.11 24.90 -0.83
C GLU A 400 -11.48 24.29 -1.15
N GLY A 401 -11.62 23.62 -2.30
CA GLY A 401 -12.85 22.93 -2.67
C GLY A 401 -13.19 21.73 -1.78
N PHE A 402 -12.17 21.03 -1.27
CA PHE A 402 -12.33 19.87 -0.39
C PHE A 402 -12.43 20.26 1.10
N PHE A 403 -11.68 21.25 1.55
CA PHE A 403 -11.51 21.56 2.96
C PHE A 403 -12.05 22.94 3.38
N GLY A 404 -12.51 23.77 2.45
CA GLY A 404 -13.01 25.12 2.75
C GLY A 404 -12.02 25.93 3.59
N SER A 405 -12.45 26.40 4.76
CA SER A 405 -11.60 27.17 5.68
C SER A 405 -10.41 26.38 6.25
N ASP A 406 -10.45 25.06 6.26
CA ASP A 406 -9.38 24.20 6.74
C ASP A 406 -8.34 23.87 5.67
N ALA A 407 -8.47 24.38 4.43
CA ALA A 407 -7.55 24.09 3.32
C ALA A 407 -6.08 24.41 3.68
N ARG A 408 -5.81 25.53 4.36
CA ARG A 408 -4.45 25.86 4.78
C ARG A 408 -3.90 24.89 5.84
N LYS A 409 -4.74 24.41 6.75
CA LYS A 409 -4.35 23.36 7.71
C LYS A 409 -4.01 22.07 6.94
N PHE A 410 -4.86 21.67 5.99
CA PHE A 410 -4.64 20.49 5.18
C PHE A 410 -3.30 20.56 4.43
N LEU A 411 -3.01 21.65 3.71
CA LEU A 411 -1.76 21.82 2.97
C LEU A 411 -0.51 21.70 3.87
N TYR A 412 -0.58 22.28 5.08
CA TYR A 412 0.50 22.13 6.06
C TYR A 412 0.62 20.69 6.58
N SER A 413 -0.51 20.09 6.98
CA SER A 413 -0.58 18.71 7.49
C SER A 413 -0.13 17.70 6.46
N HIS A 414 -0.54 17.86 5.20
CA HIS A 414 -0.20 16.94 4.11
C HIS A 414 1.31 16.90 3.87
N LEU A 415 1.95 18.08 3.70
CA LEU A 415 3.40 18.14 3.51
C LEU A 415 4.16 17.66 4.76
N SER A 416 3.77 18.12 5.96
CA SER A 416 4.44 17.69 7.19
C SER A 416 4.22 16.19 7.46
N GLY A 417 3.03 15.68 7.17
CA GLY A 417 2.68 14.26 7.26
C GLY A 417 3.52 13.38 6.33
N ALA A 418 3.69 13.78 5.07
CA ALA A 418 4.54 13.09 4.10
C ALA A 418 5.99 12.96 4.60
N LEU A 419 6.54 14.02 5.18
CA LEU A 419 7.90 14.00 5.73
C LEU A 419 8.01 13.16 7.02
N THR A 420 7.02 13.21 7.89
CA THR A 420 7.08 12.52 9.19
C THR A 420 6.70 11.05 9.11
N PHE A 421 6.01 10.64 8.03
CA PHE A 421 5.68 9.25 7.74
C PHE A 421 6.92 8.40 7.38
N ILE A 422 7.82 8.93 6.54
CA ILE A 422 8.97 8.17 6.01
C ILE A 422 9.88 7.61 7.13
N PRO A 423 10.26 8.36 8.19
CA PRO A 423 11.03 7.78 9.30
C PRO A 423 10.32 6.59 9.98
N TYR A 424 9.00 6.68 10.19
CA TYR A 424 8.23 5.58 10.77
C TYR A 424 8.23 4.34 9.85
N GLY A 425 7.91 4.51 8.59
CA GLY A 425 7.87 3.39 7.63
C GLY A 425 9.24 2.74 7.44
N THR A 426 10.30 3.56 7.42
CA THR A 426 11.69 3.09 7.37
C THR A 426 12.08 2.31 8.62
N MET A 427 11.60 2.73 9.79
CA MET A 427 11.78 2.01 11.06
C MET A 427 11.08 0.64 11.04
N VAL A 428 9.87 0.57 10.48
CA VAL A 428 9.12 -0.69 10.31
C VAL A 428 9.91 -1.70 9.48
N ASP A 429 10.50 -1.26 8.38
CA ASP A 429 11.36 -2.09 7.54
C ASP A 429 12.63 -2.54 8.28
N HIS A 430 13.34 -1.62 8.92
CA HIS A 430 14.56 -1.94 9.67
C HIS A 430 14.30 -2.95 10.79
N PHE A 431 13.19 -2.81 11.51
CA PHE A 431 12.76 -3.77 12.51
C PHE A 431 12.61 -5.18 11.92
N GLN A 432 11.97 -5.30 10.78
CA GLN A 432 11.76 -6.59 10.11
C GLN A 432 13.10 -7.21 9.67
N HIS A 433 14.02 -6.43 9.11
CA HIS A 433 15.36 -6.91 8.77
C HIS A 433 16.08 -7.50 9.99
N ILE A 434 16.11 -6.78 11.12
CA ILE A 434 16.75 -7.26 12.36
C ILE A 434 16.11 -8.56 12.86
N VAL A 435 14.78 -8.65 12.81
CA VAL A 435 14.05 -9.83 13.30
C VAL A 435 14.28 -11.04 12.39
N TYR A 436 14.24 -10.89 11.06
CA TYR A 436 14.45 -12.01 10.14
C TYR A 436 15.92 -12.42 10.01
N GLU A 437 16.87 -11.54 10.30
CA GLU A 437 18.29 -11.91 10.47
C GLU A 437 18.55 -12.68 11.77
N LYS A 438 17.69 -12.49 12.77
CA LYS A 438 17.79 -13.15 14.08
C LYS A 438 16.47 -13.84 14.46
N PRO A 439 16.02 -14.88 13.72
CA PRO A 439 14.70 -15.47 13.89
C PRO A 439 14.46 -16.13 15.25
N GLN A 440 15.52 -16.30 16.06
CA GLN A 440 15.45 -16.88 17.41
C GLN A 440 15.20 -15.84 18.51
N MET A 441 15.06 -14.55 18.16
CA MET A 441 14.75 -13.51 19.15
C MET A 441 13.47 -13.83 19.90
N THR A 442 13.51 -13.63 21.20
CA THR A 442 12.31 -13.67 22.05
C THR A 442 11.41 -12.45 21.81
N PRO A 443 10.13 -12.51 22.17
CA PRO A 443 9.25 -11.35 22.13
C PRO A 443 9.82 -10.13 22.87
N ALA A 444 10.39 -10.32 24.05
CA ALA A 444 10.98 -9.24 24.83
C ALA A 444 12.17 -8.56 24.11
N GLU A 445 13.00 -9.33 23.42
CA GLU A 445 14.11 -8.77 22.62
C GLU A 445 13.57 -7.99 21.42
N ARG A 446 12.51 -8.44 20.77
CA ARG A 446 11.83 -7.70 19.68
C ARG A 446 11.26 -6.36 20.18
N HIS A 447 10.63 -6.35 21.36
CA HIS A 447 10.13 -5.10 21.97
C HIS A 447 11.28 -4.13 22.29
N ALA A 448 12.42 -4.65 22.78
CA ALA A 448 13.60 -3.83 23.04
C ALA A 448 14.17 -3.22 21.76
N VAL A 449 14.28 -4.00 20.67
CA VAL A 449 14.71 -3.50 19.34
C VAL A 449 13.79 -2.40 18.85
N TRP A 450 12.46 -2.59 18.92
CA TRP A 450 11.53 -1.55 18.51
C TRP A 450 11.72 -0.24 19.28
N LYS A 451 11.92 -0.35 20.58
CA LYS A 451 12.15 0.81 21.45
C LYS A 451 13.47 1.52 21.14
N GLU A 452 14.51 0.78 20.81
CA GLU A 452 15.80 1.34 20.36
C GLU A 452 15.63 2.08 19.02
N LEU A 453 14.93 1.48 18.05
CA LEU A 453 14.68 2.08 16.74
C LEU A 453 13.81 3.34 16.84
N LEU A 454 12.85 3.40 17.75
CA LEU A 454 12.10 4.63 18.02
C LEU A 454 13.04 5.79 18.41
N GLY A 455 14.07 5.53 19.20
CA GLY A 455 15.08 6.54 19.54
C GLY A 455 15.90 7.03 18.35
N VAL A 456 16.09 6.18 17.33
CA VAL A 456 16.84 6.52 16.10
C VAL A 456 15.98 7.28 15.09
N TYR A 457 14.77 6.77 14.81
CA TYR A 457 13.93 7.26 13.72
C TYR A 457 12.90 8.31 14.17
N MET A 458 12.50 8.30 15.44
CA MET A 458 11.45 9.16 15.98
C MET A 458 11.85 9.79 17.34
N PRO A 459 12.98 10.53 17.40
CA PRO A 459 13.50 11.07 18.66
C PRO A 459 12.59 12.10 19.33
N TRP A 460 11.60 12.64 18.59
CA TRP A 460 10.56 13.55 19.09
C TRP A 460 9.48 12.88 19.92
N MET A 461 9.44 11.54 19.94
CA MET A 461 8.37 10.79 20.61
C MET A 461 8.78 10.41 22.02
N LYS A 462 8.04 10.87 23.01
CA LYS A 462 8.23 10.45 24.40
C LYS A 462 7.28 9.29 24.72
N LEU A 463 7.87 8.12 24.92
CA LEU A 463 7.15 6.97 25.50
C LEU A 463 7.06 7.17 27.00
N ASP A 464 5.99 7.82 27.49
CA ASP A 464 5.74 7.89 28.92
C ASP A 464 5.09 6.59 29.43
N GLY A 465 5.41 6.19 30.66
CA GLY A 465 4.96 4.93 31.26
C GLY A 465 3.47 4.89 31.62
N GLU A 466 2.71 5.90 31.21
CA GLU A 466 1.28 5.96 31.49
C GLU A 466 0.39 5.31 30.41
N ILE A 467 0.96 5.00 29.24
CA ILE A 467 0.22 4.36 28.13
C ILE A 467 0.66 2.91 28.01
N PRO A 468 -0.16 1.95 28.49
CA PRO A 468 0.17 0.53 28.40
C PRO A 468 0.52 0.11 26.97
N PHE A 469 1.28 -0.98 26.81
CA PHE A 469 1.69 -1.50 25.51
C PHE A 469 2.69 -0.60 24.76
N TYR A 470 2.31 0.64 24.45
CA TYR A 470 3.16 1.56 23.67
C TYR A 470 4.45 1.94 24.43
N SER A 471 4.34 2.31 25.70
CA SER A 471 5.51 2.66 26.53
C SER A 471 6.45 1.49 26.81
N GLU A 472 6.01 0.28 26.56
CA GLU A 472 6.80 -0.95 26.72
C GLU A 472 7.51 -1.39 25.41
N GLY A 473 7.33 -0.64 24.32
CA GLY A 473 7.97 -0.96 23.02
C GLY A 473 7.21 -1.99 22.18
N MET A 474 5.93 -2.20 22.46
CA MET A 474 5.12 -3.20 21.78
C MET A 474 4.35 -2.65 20.58
N GLY A 475 4.42 -1.32 20.33
CA GLY A 475 3.62 -0.62 19.32
C GLY A 475 3.73 -1.16 17.88
N TRP A 476 4.76 -1.94 17.57
CA TRP A 476 4.91 -2.61 16.27
C TRP A 476 3.82 -3.66 16.00
N GLN A 477 3.26 -4.26 17.07
CA GLN A 477 2.27 -5.33 16.94
C GLN A 477 0.93 -4.86 16.35
N ARG A 478 0.67 -3.56 16.38
CA ARG A 478 -0.49 -2.96 15.71
C ARG A 478 -0.30 -2.80 14.19
N GLN A 479 0.96 -2.85 13.71
CA GLN A 479 1.28 -2.68 12.30
C GLN A 479 1.04 -3.98 11.54
N HIS A 480 -0.11 -4.08 10.92
CA HIS A 480 -0.61 -5.30 10.29
C HIS A 480 0.34 -5.81 9.19
N HIS A 481 0.99 -4.94 8.44
CA HIS A 481 1.98 -5.33 7.42
C HIS A 481 3.13 -6.18 7.97
N ILE A 482 3.54 -5.97 9.22
CA ILE A 482 4.58 -6.78 9.86
C ILE A 482 4.16 -8.27 9.94
N TYR A 483 2.86 -8.52 10.16
CA TYR A 483 2.31 -9.88 10.22
C TYR A 483 1.96 -10.43 8.84
N SER A 484 1.28 -9.65 8.00
CA SER A 484 0.64 -10.11 6.76
C SER A 484 1.50 -9.92 5.51
N SER A 485 2.31 -8.87 5.44
CA SER A 485 3.03 -8.47 4.22
C SER A 485 4.46 -8.01 4.55
N PRO A 486 5.33 -8.93 5.02
CA PRO A 486 6.68 -8.56 5.45
C PRO A 486 7.49 -7.95 4.31
N PHE A 487 8.24 -6.88 4.65
CA PHE A 487 9.03 -6.03 3.77
C PHE A 487 8.26 -5.14 2.80
N TYR A 488 6.92 -5.13 2.82
CA TYR A 488 6.16 -4.24 1.94
C TYR A 488 6.26 -2.76 2.37
N TYR A 489 6.32 -2.49 3.67
CA TYR A 489 6.11 -1.14 4.20
C TYR A 489 7.13 -0.09 3.72
N ILE A 490 8.33 -0.51 3.31
CA ILE A 490 9.35 0.38 2.76
C ILE A 490 8.93 0.95 1.39
N ASP A 491 8.10 0.25 0.65
CA ASP A 491 7.65 0.66 -0.68
C ASP A 491 6.90 1.99 -0.62
N TYR A 492 6.10 2.21 0.43
CA TYR A 492 5.48 3.51 0.71
C TYR A 492 6.50 4.62 0.95
N CYS A 493 7.63 4.31 1.60
CA CYS A 493 8.67 5.31 1.90
C CYS A 493 9.44 5.72 0.65
N LEU A 494 9.75 4.75 -0.20
CA LEU A 494 10.39 4.98 -1.50
C LEU A 494 9.47 5.83 -2.38
N ALA A 495 8.20 5.45 -2.47
CA ALA A 495 7.18 6.16 -3.23
C ALA A 495 6.92 7.57 -2.71
N GLN A 496 6.82 7.76 -1.39
CA GLN A 496 6.62 9.08 -0.79
C GLN A 496 7.80 10.01 -1.06
N THR A 497 9.03 9.48 -1.12
CA THR A 497 10.21 10.26 -1.50
C THR A 497 10.08 10.79 -2.93
N VAL A 498 9.66 9.95 -3.86
CA VAL A 498 9.40 10.34 -5.26
C VAL A 498 8.21 11.29 -5.38
N ALA A 499 7.15 11.06 -4.61
CA ALA A 499 6.00 11.96 -4.57
C ALA A 499 6.37 13.38 -4.09
N LEU A 500 7.34 13.50 -3.18
CA LEU A 500 7.90 14.79 -2.77
C LEU A 500 8.71 15.47 -3.89
N GLU A 501 9.33 14.74 -4.81
CA GLU A 501 9.92 15.33 -6.02
C GLU A 501 8.83 15.92 -6.92
N PHE A 502 7.71 15.19 -7.12
CA PHE A 502 6.56 15.72 -7.86
C PHE A 502 5.98 16.95 -7.18
N TRP A 503 5.83 16.93 -5.84
CA TRP A 503 5.40 18.09 -5.07
C TRP A 503 6.30 19.31 -5.33
N ALA A 504 7.62 19.13 -5.32
CA ALA A 504 8.58 20.19 -5.62
C ALA A 504 8.47 20.72 -7.06
N MET A 505 8.19 19.83 -8.02
CA MET A 505 7.94 20.21 -9.42
C MET A 505 6.60 20.96 -9.57
N ILE A 506 5.52 20.49 -8.92
CA ILE A 506 4.17 21.08 -8.95
C ILE A 506 4.21 22.54 -8.50
N ARG A 507 4.94 22.84 -7.43
CA ARG A 507 5.11 24.21 -6.92
C ARG A 507 5.78 25.14 -7.93
N LYS A 508 6.64 24.62 -8.80
CA LYS A 508 7.36 25.40 -9.82
C LYS A 508 6.55 25.53 -11.10
N ASP A 509 6.01 24.43 -11.59
CA ASP A 509 5.21 24.36 -12.83
C ASP A 509 4.36 23.08 -12.84
N LEU A 510 3.09 23.21 -12.48
CA LEU A 510 2.12 22.11 -12.45
C LEU A 510 2.03 21.38 -13.79
N LYS A 511 2.06 22.13 -14.91
CA LYS A 511 1.93 21.54 -16.25
C LYS A 511 3.16 20.70 -16.62
N ASN A 512 4.34 21.18 -16.27
CA ASN A 512 5.58 20.43 -16.47
C ASN A 512 5.61 19.18 -15.57
N ALA A 513 5.24 19.31 -14.28
CA ALA A 513 5.14 18.17 -13.36
C ALA A 513 4.20 17.09 -13.89
N TRP A 514 3.04 17.50 -14.47
CA TRP A 514 2.10 16.58 -15.08
C TRP A 514 2.69 15.82 -16.28
N GLN A 515 3.53 16.45 -17.09
CA GLN A 515 4.21 15.78 -18.21
C GLN A 515 5.18 14.69 -17.70
N HIS A 516 5.93 14.96 -16.63
CA HIS A 516 6.80 13.97 -15.98
C HIS A 516 6.00 12.82 -15.37
N TYR A 517 4.88 13.13 -14.70
CA TYR A 517 3.98 12.12 -14.16
C TYR A 517 3.40 11.22 -15.26
N MET A 518 2.94 11.78 -16.36
CA MET A 518 2.45 11.00 -17.51
C MET A 518 3.55 10.15 -18.15
N ALA A 519 4.80 10.65 -18.24
CA ALA A 519 5.93 9.87 -18.74
C ALA A 519 6.24 8.65 -17.85
N TYR A 520 5.99 8.77 -16.54
CA TYR A 520 6.04 7.67 -15.58
C TYR A 520 4.87 6.70 -15.80
N THR A 521 3.64 7.21 -15.83
CA THR A 521 2.39 6.46 -15.80
C THR A 521 2.15 5.63 -17.07
N VAL A 522 2.43 6.16 -18.27
CA VAL A 522 2.15 5.47 -19.53
C VAL A 522 3.01 4.22 -19.76
N GLN A 523 3.98 3.94 -18.92
CA GLN A 523 4.81 2.74 -19.00
C GLN A 523 4.14 1.52 -18.33
N GLY A 524 3.24 1.73 -17.37
CA GLY A 524 2.66 0.65 -16.57
C GLY A 524 3.73 -0.25 -15.97
N GLY A 525 3.46 -1.53 -15.87
CA GLY A 525 4.38 -2.56 -15.40
C GLY A 525 5.41 -3.06 -16.42
N SER A 526 5.59 -2.36 -17.55
CA SER A 526 6.55 -2.80 -18.58
C SER A 526 8.00 -2.42 -18.29
N LYS A 527 8.24 -1.67 -17.22
CA LYS A 527 9.56 -1.18 -16.79
C LYS A 527 9.75 -1.44 -15.30
N THR A 528 11.01 -1.59 -14.90
CA THR A 528 11.37 -1.63 -13.48
C THR A 528 11.14 -0.27 -12.83
N PHE A 529 10.98 -0.24 -11.51
CA PHE A 529 10.83 1.01 -10.76
C PHE A 529 11.91 2.04 -11.10
N THR A 530 13.18 1.63 -11.07
CA THR A 530 14.30 2.53 -11.38
C THR A 530 14.32 3.03 -12.83
N ASP A 531 13.80 2.24 -13.78
CA ASP A 531 13.67 2.68 -15.18
C ASP A 531 12.47 3.60 -15.39
N LEU A 532 11.38 3.42 -14.63
CA LEU A 532 10.25 4.36 -14.60
C LEU A 532 10.71 5.75 -14.14
N LEU A 533 11.53 5.82 -13.08
CA LEU A 533 12.11 7.07 -12.59
C LEU A 533 12.95 7.76 -13.66
N LYS A 534 13.85 7.03 -14.32
CA LYS A 534 14.68 7.57 -15.42
C LYS A 534 13.84 8.10 -16.58
N ASN A 535 12.78 7.37 -16.97
CA ASN A 535 11.87 7.79 -18.05
C ASN A 535 11.14 9.09 -17.72
N ALA A 536 10.82 9.29 -16.45
CA ALA A 536 10.18 10.50 -15.96
C ALA A 536 11.17 11.60 -15.56
N ALA A 537 12.48 11.41 -15.78
CA ALA A 537 13.55 12.31 -15.37
C ALA A 537 13.49 12.67 -13.87
N LEU A 538 13.21 11.66 -13.03
CA LEU A 538 13.20 11.73 -11.57
C LEU A 538 14.49 11.14 -11.01
N GLU A 539 14.89 11.58 -9.83
CA GLU A 539 16.00 11.02 -9.10
C GLU A 539 15.62 9.70 -8.44
N SER A 540 16.60 8.86 -8.16
CA SER A 540 16.34 7.60 -7.46
C SER A 540 16.34 7.83 -5.95
N PRO A 541 15.37 7.31 -5.19
CA PRO A 541 15.37 7.40 -3.73
C PRO A 541 16.56 6.66 -3.09
N PHE A 542 17.24 5.79 -3.84
CA PHE A 542 18.48 5.11 -3.41
C PHE A 542 19.72 6.01 -3.57
N ASP A 543 19.62 7.17 -4.24
CA ASP A 543 20.67 8.19 -4.22
C ASP A 543 20.39 9.16 -3.05
N GLU A 544 21.38 9.30 -2.14
CA GLU A 544 21.22 10.20 -0.98
C GLU A 544 20.98 11.66 -1.37
N ASN A 545 21.36 12.07 -2.58
CA ASN A 545 21.12 13.43 -3.08
C ASN A 545 19.63 13.70 -3.32
N CYS A 546 18.88 12.72 -3.79
CA CYS A 546 17.42 12.81 -3.93
C CYS A 546 16.79 13.22 -2.60
N LEU A 547 16.96 12.38 -1.56
CA LEU A 547 16.35 12.63 -0.25
C LEU A 547 16.86 13.93 0.37
N ARG A 548 18.15 14.24 0.25
CA ARG A 548 18.72 15.51 0.70
C ARG A 548 18.06 16.71 0.02
N GLY A 549 17.82 16.65 -1.29
CA GLY A 549 17.19 17.70 -2.08
C GLY A 549 15.75 17.96 -1.66
N VAL A 550 14.92 16.91 -1.65
CA VAL A 550 13.51 17.03 -1.28
C VAL A 550 13.33 17.46 0.18
N CYS A 551 14.16 16.97 1.10
CA CYS A 551 14.14 17.39 2.51
C CYS A 551 14.45 18.88 2.67
N ALA A 552 15.44 19.40 1.95
CA ALA A 552 15.80 20.81 2.02
C ALA A 552 14.68 21.72 1.48
N GLU A 553 14.08 21.36 0.33
CA GLU A 553 13.01 22.13 -0.28
C GLU A 553 11.73 22.09 0.56
N ALA A 554 11.38 20.93 1.12
CA ALA A 554 10.23 20.79 2.00
C ALA A 554 10.42 21.51 3.33
N ALA A 555 11.61 21.48 3.94
CA ALA A 555 11.92 22.23 5.15
C ALA A 555 11.79 23.73 4.94
N GLU A 556 12.32 24.26 3.81
CA GLU A 556 12.16 25.68 3.44
C GLU A 556 10.69 26.07 3.28
N ALA A 557 9.90 25.22 2.62
CA ALA A 557 8.48 25.45 2.42
C ALA A 557 7.69 25.49 3.74
N LEU A 558 7.97 24.55 4.65
CA LEU A 558 7.32 24.54 5.98
C LEU A 558 7.73 25.75 6.83
N ASP A 559 9.00 26.18 6.76
CA ASP A 559 9.48 27.38 7.47
C ASP A 559 8.83 28.67 6.96
N ALA A 560 8.56 28.74 5.65
CA ALA A 560 7.89 29.86 5.02
C ALA A 560 6.37 29.81 5.12
N PHE A 561 5.79 28.71 5.64
CA PHE A 561 4.35 28.54 5.69
C PHE A 561 3.71 29.46 6.72
N ASP A 562 2.74 30.27 6.29
CA ASP A 562 2.01 31.17 7.19
C ASP A 562 0.97 30.40 8.01
N LEU A 563 1.26 30.17 9.29
CA LEU A 563 0.38 29.51 10.25
C LEU A 563 -0.57 30.50 10.99
N THR A 564 -0.56 31.78 10.63
CA THR A 564 -1.40 32.81 11.29
C THR A 564 -2.88 32.46 11.11
N GLY A 565 -3.61 32.37 12.22
CA GLY A 565 -5.06 32.14 12.27
C GLY A 565 -5.51 30.69 12.05
N ILE A 566 -4.58 29.72 11.93
CA ILE A 566 -4.93 28.29 11.79
C ILE A 566 -4.42 27.41 12.95
N ALA A 567 -3.72 27.99 13.92
CA ALA A 567 -3.17 27.30 15.10
C ALA A 567 -4.23 26.99 16.18
#